data_9c3b2256ff3ef63ef92ab983bbd3edfd
#
_entry.id   9c3b2256ff3ef63ef92ab983bbd3edfd
#
_cell.length_a   1.000
_cell.length_b   1.000
_cell.length_c   1.000
_cell.angle_alpha   90.00
_cell.angle_beta   90.00
_cell.angle_gamma   90.00
#
_symmetry.space_group_name_H-M   'P 1'
#
loop_
_entity.id
_entity.type
_entity.pdbx_description
1 polymer ?
#
loop_
_entity_poly.entity_id
_entity_poly.type
_entity_poly.pdbx_seq_one_letter_code
_entity_poly.pdbx_strand_id
1 'polypeptide(L)'
;LLLACLFFVPESPRWLTAAGREDRALRVLARINGPARAGAQMREIEAALAREGGSLAELLEPGMKLVLAVGIALAVLQQVTGINVFLYYAPEIFKNLVEGTKDDAALLQTVVVGVVNIAFTVMAIGTVDRLGRRPLMMAGAAGMGASLAALGLAAYLGRTETWVLVFILGYIASFALSVGPVTWVILAEIFPTKIRGRAMAIATVCLWLANYAVSQTFPMMDKNERRMAVFNHAFPFW
;
A
#
# COMPACT_ATOMS: atom_id res chain seq x y z
N LEU A 1 22.29 3.27 5.49
CA LEU A 1 21.94 4.46 4.70
C LEU A 1 20.85 5.26 5.39
N LEU A 2 19.67 4.64 5.70
CA LEU A 2 18.55 5.30 6.39
C LEU A 2 18.97 5.96 7.71
N LEU A 3 19.71 5.25 8.56
CA LEU A 3 20.19 5.79 9.84
C LEU A 3 21.05 7.05 9.65
N ALA A 4 21.93 7.05 8.66
CA ALA A 4 22.75 8.20 8.33
C ALA A 4 21.91 9.40 7.85
N CYS A 5 20.89 9.15 7.01
CA CYS A 5 20.00 10.21 6.54
C CYS A 5 19.18 10.84 7.67
N LEU A 6 18.79 10.07 8.69
CA LEU A 6 17.99 10.58 9.82
C LEU A 6 18.73 11.66 10.64
N PHE A 7 20.06 11.66 10.66
CA PHE A 7 20.83 12.71 11.33
C PHE A 7 20.74 14.07 10.62
N PHE A 8 20.40 14.09 9.32
CA PHE A 8 20.29 15.31 8.53
C PHE A 8 18.85 15.82 8.40
N VAL A 9 17.86 15.01 8.78
CA VAL A 9 16.45 15.41 8.71
C VAL A 9 16.09 16.22 9.96
N PRO A 10 15.59 17.46 9.83
CA PRO A 10 15.14 18.24 10.98
C PRO A 10 13.91 17.60 11.62
N GLU A 11 13.73 17.83 12.91
CA GLU A 11 12.53 17.40 13.64
C GLU A 11 11.28 18.04 13.03
N SER A 12 10.16 17.31 13.04
CA SER A 12 8.89 17.79 12.51
C SER A 12 8.44 19.06 13.22
N PRO A 13 8.15 20.18 12.51
CA PRO A 13 7.63 21.41 13.12
C PRO A 13 6.39 21.17 13.96
N ARG A 14 5.50 20.31 13.50
CA ARG A 14 4.27 19.94 14.22
C ARG A 14 4.56 19.23 15.54
N TRP A 15 5.51 18.31 15.55
CA TRP A 15 5.93 17.64 16.77
C TRP A 15 6.61 18.61 17.74
N LEU A 16 7.46 19.51 17.24
CA LEU A 16 8.13 20.53 18.05
C LEU A 16 7.10 21.46 18.72
N THR A 17 6.06 21.87 17.99
CA THR A 17 4.97 22.69 18.54
C THR A 17 4.19 21.90 19.58
N ALA A 18 3.83 20.67 19.32
CA ALA A 18 3.13 19.80 20.29
C ALA A 18 3.97 19.55 21.55
N ALA A 19 5.30 19.55 21.44
CA ALA A 19 6.24 19.41 22.56
C ALA A 19 6.56 20.75 23.28
N GLY A 20 5.88 21.86 22.92
CA GLY A 20 6.11 23.19 23.51
C GLY A 20 7.42 23.86 23.08
N ARG A 21 8.05 23.39 21.99
CA ARG A 21 9.32 23.91 21.48
C ARG A 21 9.13 24.84 20.29
N GLU A 22 8.31 25.86 20.47
CA GLU A 22 7.84 26.78 19.41
C GLU A 22 8.98 27.48 18.67
N ASP A 23 10.01 27.96 19.38
CA ASP A 23 11.17 28.61 18.76
C ASP A 23 11.93 27.71 17.79
N ARG A 24 12.00 26.40 18.11
CA ARG A 24 12.64 25.42 17.20
C ARG A 24 11.76 25.15 16.00
N ALA A 25 10.45 25.03 16.21
CA ALA A 25 9.48 24.85 15.15
C ALA A 25 9.53 26.00 14.15
N LEU A 26 9.52 27.26 14.63
CA LEU A 26 9.64 28.45 13.80
C LEU A 26 10.94 28.46 12.97
N ARG A 27 12.07 28.12 13.60
CA ARG A 27 13.35 28.03 12.86
C ARG A 27 13.33 26.99 11.75
N VAL A 28 12.75 25.83 12.00
CA VAL A 28 12.63 24.78 10.99
C VAL A 28 11.70 25.23 9.86
N LEU A 29 10.54 25.82 10.20
CA LEU A 29 9.60 26.38 9.21
C LEU A 29 10.24 27.48 8.37
N ALA A 30 10.98 28.40 8.99
CA ALA A 30 11.70 29.48 8.30
C ALA A 30 12.76 28.92 7.34
N ARG A 31 13.42 27.82 7.70
CA ARG A 31 14.42 27.16 6.86
C ARG A 31 13.81 26.44 5.66
N ILE A 32 12.60 25.85 5.81
CA ILE A 32 11.92 25.09 4.75
C ILE A 32 11.15 26.02 3.79
N ASN A 33 10.36 26.95 4.33
CA ASN A 33 9.37 27.73 3.56
C ASN A 33 9.67 29.24 3.51
N GLY A 34 10.79 29.65 4.11
CA GLY A 34 11.18 31.04 4.23
C GLY A 34 10.55 31.76 5.43
N PRO A 35 11.24 32.81 5.95
CA PRO A 35 10.83 33.50 7.18
C PRO A 35 9.46 34.20 7.07
N ALA A 36 9.09 34.68 5.89
CA ALA A 36 7.82 35.38 5.66
C ALA A 36 6.58 34.47 5.85
N ARG A 37 6.69 33.17 5.59
CA ARG A 37 5.60 32.20 5.69
C ARG A 37 5.60 31.40 7.01
N ALA A 38 6.73 31.37 7.71
CA ALA A 38 6.90 30.55 8.92
C ALA A 38 5.89 30.87 10.01
N GLY A 39 5.62 32.16 10.28
CA GLY A 39 4.66 32.58 11.29
C GLY A 39 3.20 32.26 10.94
N ALA A 40 2.82 32.31 9.67
CA ALA A 40 1.48 31.92 9.24
C ALA A 40 1.27 30.39 9.40
N GLN A 41 2.26 29.61 8.97
CA GLN A 41 2.21 28.16 9.13
C GLN A 41 2.26 27.70 10.57
N MET A 42 2.99 28.41 11.43
CA MET A 42 3.00 28.12 12.87
C MET A 42 1.60 28.23 13.45
N ARG A 43 0.88 29.32 13.16
CA ARG A 43 -0.52 29.50 13.60
C ARG A 43 -1.47 28.43 13.04
N GLU A 44 -1.26 27.98 11.81
CA GLU A 44 -2.04 26.86 11.25
C GLU A 44 -1.78 25.56 11.98
N ILE A 45 -0.53 25.29 12.34
CA ILE A 45 -0.14 24.09 13.12
C ILE A 45 -0.76 24.16 14.51
N GLU A 46 -0.67 25.30 15.20
CA GLU A 46 -1.28 25.52 16.52
C GLU A 46 -2.79 25.32 16.49
N ALA A 47 -3.47 25.93 15.51
CA ALA A 47 -4.90 25.77 15.29
C ALA A 47 -5.29 24.32 14.97
N ALA A 48 -4.46 23.60 14.23
CA ALA A 48 -4.66 22.18 13.95
C ALA A 48 -4.48 21.33 15.21
N LEU A 49 -3.42 21.58 16.00
CA LEU A 49 -3.15 20.88 17.26
C LEU A 49 -4.24 21.14 18.32
N ALA A 50 -4.74 22.38 18.40
CA ALA A 50 -5.86 22.70 19.29
C ALA A 50 -7.15 21.94 18.95
N ARG A 51 -7.31 21.54 17.68
CA ARG A 51 -8.43 20.69 17.22
C ARG A 51 -8.15 19.19 17.40
N GLU A 52 -6.90 18.78 17.64
CA GLU A 52 -6.48 17.40 17.84
C GLU A 52 -6.59 16.98 19.31
N GLY A 53 -7.75 16.82 19.80
CA GLY A 53 -7.97 16.33 21.17
C GLY A 53 -8.97 15.18 21.24
N GLY A 54 -9.31 14.58 20.09
CA GLY A 54 -10.33 13.54 19.99
C GLY A 54 -10.04 12.33 20.86
N SER A 55 -11.02 11.89 21.63
CA SER A 55 -10.95 10.65 22.40
C SER A 55 -11.07 9.43 21.48
N LEU A 56 -10.51 8.27 21.90
CA LEU A 56 -10.81 6.99 21.24
C LEU A 56 -12.32 6.67 21.27
N ALA A 57 -13.04 7.20 22.26
CA ALA A 57 -14.49 7.03 22.34
C ALA A 57 -15.22 7.70 21.15
N GLU A 58 -14.71 8.78 20.60
CA GLU A 58 -15.29 9.44 19.41
C GLU A 58 -15.25 8.55 18.16
N LEU A 59 -14.27 7.63 18.06
CA LEU A 59 -14.23 6.64 16.99
C LEU A 59 -15.38 5.64 17.07
N LEU A 60 -15.96 5.48 18.27
CA LEU A 60 -17.05 4.55 18.53
C LEU A 60 -18.43 5.21 18.46
N GLU A 61 -18.52 6.49 18.10
CA GLU A 61 -19.79 7.15 17.82
C GLU A 61 -20.50 6.53 16.60
N PRO A 62 -21.84 6.46 16.58
CA PRO A 62 -22.58 5.74 15.54
C PRO A 62 -22.18 6.10 14.09
N GLY A 63 -21.99 7.39 13.79
CA GLY A 63 -21.56 7.84 12.46
C GLY A 63 -20.10 7.50 12.15
N MET A 64 -19.22 7.55 13.15
CA MET A 64 -17.79 7.31 12.98
C MET A 64 -17.45 5.81 12.88
N LYS A 65 -18.22 4.95 13.54
CA LYS A 65 -18.06 3.49 13.42
C LYS A 65 -18.13 3.01 11.98
N LEU A 66 -19.07 3.54 11.19
CA LEU A 66 -19.19 3.17 9.78
C LEU A 66 -17.97 3.61 8.97
N VAL A 67 -17.51 4.86 9.18
CA VAL A 67 -16.32 5.38 8.49
C VAL A 67 -15.06 4.58 8.85
N LEU A 68 -14.91 4.25 10.14
CA LEU A 68 -13.81 3.41 10.61
C LEU A 68 -13.87 2.00 10.00
N ALA A 69 -15.06 1.38 9.98
CA ALA A 69 -15.27 0.06 9.39
C ALA A 69 -14.93 0.06 7.89
N VAL A 70 -15.36 1.09 7.15
CA VAL A 70 -15.02 1.25 5.73
C VAL A 70 -13.50 1.42 5.54
N GLY A 71 -12.85 2.24 6.37
CA GLY A 71 -11.41 2.44 6.32
C GLY A 71 -10.63 1.15 6.62
N ILE A 72 -11.02 0.39 7.65
CA ILE A 72 -10.43 -0.91 7.97
C ILE A 72 -10.68 -1.89 6.81
N ALA A 73 -11.90 -1.96 6.28
CA ALA A 73 -12.22 -2.85 5.16
C ALA A 73 -11.35 -2.56 3.93
N LEU A 74 -11.18 -1.28 3.56
CA LEU A 74 -10.29 -0.89 2.46
C LEU A 74 -8.84 -1.29 2.70
N ALA A 75 -8.33 -1.06 3.92
CA ALA A 75 -6.97 -1.43 4.30
C ALA A 75 -6.75 -2.95 4.27
N VAL A 76 -7.70 -3.73 4.78
CA VAL A 76 -7.66 -5.20 4.78
C VAL A 76 -7.79 -5.73 3.35
N LEU A 77 -8.75 -5.25 2.57
CA LEU A 77 -8.95 -5.68 1.18
C LEU A 77 -7.72 -5.40 0.32
N GLN A 78 -7.03 -4.27 0.53
CA GLN A 78 -5.76 -3.98 -0.14
C GLN A 78 -4.74 -5.11 0.06
N GLN A 79 -4.66 -5.72 1.23
CA GLN A 79 -3.73 -6.82 1.51
C GLN A 79 -4.25 -8.17 1.03
N VAL A 80 -5.56 -8.39 1.11
CA VAL A 80 -6.20 -9.62 0.63
C VAL A 80 -6.03 -9.80 -0.88
N THR A 81 -5.80 -8.71 -1.65
CA THR A 81 -5.40 -8.81 -3.06
C THR A 81 -4.11 -9.60 -3.28
N GLY A 82 -3.28 -9.82 -2.26
CA GLY A 82 -2.09 -10.64 -2.33
C GLY A 82 -0.84 -9.95 -2.88
N ILE A 83 -0.80 -8.62 -2.98
CA ILE A 83 0.35 -7.89 -3.54
C ILE A 83 1.67 -8.25 -2.86
N ASN A 84 1.66 -8.37 -1.54
CA ASN A 84 2.87 -8.69 -0.80
C ASN A 84 3.35 -10.13 -1.03
N VAL A 85 2.45 -11.04 -1.39
CA VAL A 85 2.82 -12.40 -1.79
C VAL A 85 3.70 -12.35 -3.05
N PHE A 86 3.28 -11.58 -4.06
CA PHE A 86 4.09 -11.42 -5.27
C PHE A 86 5.44 -10.74 -4.99
N LEU A 87 5.51 -9.80 -4.05
CA LEU A 87 6.76 -9.12 -3.71
C LEU A 87 7.70 -10.02 -2.87
N TYR A 88 7.15 -10.80 -1.95
CA TYR A 88 7.97 -11.65 -1.06
C TYR A 88 8.38 -12.97 -1.70
N TYR A 89 7.49 -13.57 -2.48
CA TYR A 89 7.70 -14.89 -3.08
C TYR A 89 7.95 -14.83 -4.60
N ALA A 90 8.20 -13.66 -5.17
CA ALA A 90 8.43 -13.50 -6.60
C ALA A 90 9.44 -14.52 -7.18
N PRO A 91 10.65 -14.71 -6.61
CA PRO A 91 11.61 -15.67 -7.17
C PRO A 91 11.09 -17.11 -7.13
N GLU A 92 10.33 -17.46 -6.08
CA GLU A 92 9.76 -18.82 -5.94
C GLU A 92 8.60 -19.04 -6.91
N ILE A 93 7.72 -18.04 -7.06
CA ILE A 93 6.62 -18.05 -8.02
C ILE A 93 7.16 -18.22 -9.45
N PHE A 94 8.20 -17.49 -9.80
CA PHE A 94 8.80 -17.59 -11.14
C PHE A 94 9.46 -18.95 -11.39
N LYS A 95 10.14 -19.54 -10.39
CA LYS A 95 10.72 -20.88 -10.51
C LYS A 95 9.65 -21.97 -10.67
N ASN A 96 8.55 -21.84 -9.95
CA ASN A 96 7.46 -22.84 -9.96
C ASN A 96 6.60 -22.76 -11.22
N LEU A 97 6.40 -21.54 -11.77
CA LEU A 97 5.51 -21.32 -12.91
C LEU A 97 6.22 -21.32 -14.27
N VAL A 98 7.54 -21.12 -14.30
CA VAL A 98 8.31 -21.08 -15.56
C VAL A 98 9.37 -22.18 -15.52
N GLU A 99 9.09 -23.31 -16.19
CA GLU A 99 10.00 -24.43 -16.26
C GLU A 99 11.37 -24.02 -16.82
N GLY A 100 12.44 -24.49 -16.18
CA GLY A 100 13.82 -24.23 -16.62
C GLY A 100 14.35 -22.84 -16.24
N THR A 101 13.65 -22.06 -15.45
CA THR A 101 14.13 -20.75 -14.98
C THR A 101 15.33 -20.95 -14.04
N LYS A 102 16.50 -20.43 -14.46
CA LYS A 102 17.70 -20.40 -13.61
C LYS A 102 17.53 -19.35 -12.51
N ASP A 103 18.27 -19.51 -11.40
CA ASP A 103 18.22 -18.59 -10.26
C ASP A 103 18.48 -17.13 -10.63
N ASP A 104 19.44 -16.89 -11.53
CA ASP A 104 19.76 -15.54 -12.02
C ASP A 104 18.59 -14.92 -12.81
N ALA A 105 17.87 -15.72 -13.60
CA ALA A 105 16.70 -15.23 -14.35
C ALA A 105 15.53 -14.89 -13.43
N ALA A 106 15.28 -15.68 -12.39
CA ALA A 106 14.24 -15.39 -11.38
C ALA A 106 14.53 -14.10 -10.60
N LEU A 107 15.80 -13.86 -10.26
CA LEU A 107 16.22 -12.61 -9.63
C LEU A 107 16.04 -11.41 -10.55
N LEU A 108 16.40 -11.55 -11.84
CA LEU A 108 16.24 -10.49 -12.84
C LEU A 108 14.75 -10.13 -13.03
N GLN A 109 13.88 -11.14 -13.10
CA GLN A 109 12.42 -10.94 -13.16
C GLN A 109 11.90 -10.19 -11.91
N THR A 110 12.43 -10.51 -10.74
CA THR A 110 12.09 -9.79 -9.51
C THR A 110 12.50 -8.31 -9.55
N VAL A 111 13.67 -8.00 -10.13
CA VAL A 111 14.10 -6.61 -10.36
C VAL A 111 13.13 -5.89 -11.32
N VAL A 112 12.71 -6.55 -12.39
CA VAL A 112 11.72 -5.97 -13.34
C VAL A 112 10.40 -5.67 -12.62
N VAL A 113 9.92 -6.57 -11.78
CA VAL A 113 8.74 -6.34 -10.91
C VAL A 113 8.90 -5.08 -10.07
N GLY A 114 10.06 -4.90 -9.42
CA GLY A 114 10.36 -3.71 -8.63
C GLY A 114 10.36 -2.43 -9.45
N VAL A 115 10.96 -2.45 -10.63
CA VAL A 115 11.01 -1.30 -11.56
C VAL A 115 9.60 -0.92 -12.03
N VAL A 116 8.79 -1.89 -12.42
CA VAL A 116 7.40 -1.66 -12.83
C VAL A 116 6.59 -1.08 -11.67
N ASN A 117 6.73 -1.63 -10.48
CA ASN A 117 6.05 -1.12 -9.28
C ASN A 117 6.38 0.37 -9.04
N ILE A 118 7.65 0.76 -9.07
CA ILE A 118 8.08 2.14 -8.88
C ILE A 118 7.54 3.04 -10.00
N ALA A 119 7.67 2.64 -11.26
CA ALA A 119 7.23 3.43 -12.41
C ALA A 119 5.72 3.74 -12.34
N PHE A 120 4.89 2.73 -12.08
CA PHE A 120 3.45 2.91 -11.99
C PHE A 120 3.02 3.64 -10.71
N THR A 121 3.76 3.51 -9.60
CA THR A 121 3.53 4.33 -8.39
C THR A 121 3.81 5.81 -8.67
N VAL A 122 4.88 6.14 -9.39
CA VAL A 122 5.17 7.53 -9.79
C VAL A 122 4.07 8.06 -10.73
N MET A 123 3.59 7.25 -11.67
CA MET A 123 2.46 7.62 -12.53
C MET A 123 1.18 7.87 -11.72
N ALA A 124 0.95 7.09 -10.66
CA ALA A 124 -0.22 7.25 -9.79
C ALA A 124 -0.28 8.62 -9.14
N ILE A 125 0.86 9.20 -8.73
CA ILE A 125 0.93 10.54 -8.13
C ILE A 125 0.32 11.60 -9.04
N GLY A 126 0.59 11.55 -10.35
CA GLY A 126 0.01 12.50 -11.31
C GLY A 126 -1.41 12.16 -11.77
N THR A 127 -1.85 10.93 -11.55
CA THR A 127 -3.11 10.40 -12.09
C THR A 127 -4.25 10.48 -11.08
N VAL A 128 -3.95 10.32 -9.79
CA VAL A 128 -4.95 10.25 -8.71
C VAL A 128 -5.80 11.52 -8.59
N ASP A 129 -5.18 12.69 -8.80
CA ASP A 129 -5.89 13.98 -8.73
C ASP A 129 -6.65 14.33 -10.03
N ARG A 130 -6.22 13.79 -11.16
CA ARG A 130 -6.85 14.05 -12.47
C ARG A 130 -8.06 13.17 -12.74
N LEU A 131 -7.94 11.86 -12.49
CA LEU A 131 -9.00 10.88 -12.75
C LEU A 131 -9.95 10.71 -11.57
N GLY A 132 -9.51 11.09 -10.37
CA GLY A 132 -10.28 10.87 -9.14
C GLY A 132 -10.09 9.47 -8.54
N ARG A 133 -10.40 9.37 -7.24
CA ARG A 133 -10.11 8.18 -6.42
C ARG A 133 -10.93 6.96 -6.86
N ARG A 134 -12.25 7.14 -7.05
CA ARG A 134 -13.18 6.05 -7.36
C ARG A 134 -12.94 5.39 -8.73
N PRO A 135 -12.85 6.13 -9.85
CA PRO A 135 -12.59 5.52 -11.16
C PRO A 135 -11.25 4.79 -11.21
N LEU A 136 -10.22 5.37 -10.56
CA LEU A 136 -8.89 4.79 -10.54
C LEU A 136 -8.87 3.48 -9.74
N MET A 137 -9.55 3.42 -8.58
CA MET A 137 -9.70 2.20 -7.79
C MET A 137 -10.46 1.11 -8.58
N MET A 138 -11.55 1.47 -9.26
CA MET A 138 -12.34 0.52 -10.04
C MET A 138 -11.54 -0.05 -11.22
N ALA A 139 -10.84 0.82 -11.97
CA ALA A 139 -10.01 0.40 -13.09
C ALA A 139 -8.86 -0.50 -12.63
N GLY A 140 -8.20 -0.14 -11.53
CA GLY A 140 -7.13 -0.97 -10.97
C GLY A 140 -7.62 -2.31 -10.45
N ALA A 141 -8.74 -2.34 -9.72
CA ALA A 141 -9.33 -3.59 -9.26
C ALA A 141 -9.71 -4.52 -10.43
N ALA A 142 -10.31 -3.96 -11.50
CA ALA A 142 -10.62 -4.71 -12.71
C ALA A 142 -9.35 -5.25 -13.40
N GLY A 143 -8.31 -4.41 -13.52
CA GLY A 143 -7.03 -4.82 -14.11
C GLY A 143 -6.33 -5.92 -13.31
N MET A 144 -6.33 -5.80 -11.96
CA MET A 144 -5.81 -6.85 -11.09
C MET A 144 -6.59 -8.16 -11.23
N GLY A 145 -7.93 -8.08 -11.18
CA GLY A 145 -8.79 -9.26 -11.33
C GLY A 145 -8.59 -9.96 -12.67
N ALA A 146 -8.52 -9.19 -13.77
CA ALA A 146 -8.26 -9.74 -15.10
C ALA A 146 -6.87 -10.42 -15.18
N SER A 147 -5.84 -9.79 -14.61
CA SER A 147 -4.48 -10.33 -14.60
C SER A 147 -4.40 -11.62 -13.78
N LEU A 148 -5.01 -11.67 -12.59
CA LEU A 148 -5.05 -12.88 -11.76
C LEU A 148 -5.85 -14.00 -12.41
N ALA A 149 -6.99 -13.69 -13.01
CA ALA A 149 -7.80 -14.68 -13.74
C ALA A 149 -7.01 -15.28 -14.91
N ALA A 150 -6.30 -14.44 -15.68
CA ALA A 150 -5.46 -14.89 -16.79
C ALA A 150 -4.26 -15.72 -16.29
N LEU A 151 -3.63 -15.32 -15.18
CA LEU A 151 -2.54 -16.05 -14.56
C LEU A 151 -3.00 -17.44 -14.09
N GLY A 152 -4.12 -17.49 -13.34
CA GLY A 152 -4.70 -18.76 -12.89
C GLY A 152 -5.10 -19.68 -14.05
N LEU A 153 -5.67 -19.13 -15.13
CA LEU A 153 -6.01 -19.89 -16.32
C LEU A 153 -4.75 -20.44 -17.03
N ALA A 154 -3.70 -19.62 -17.14
CA ALA A 154 -2.43 -20.06 -17.73
C ALA A 154 -1.80 -21.20 -16.92
N ALA A 155 -1.80 -21.09 -15.59
CA ALA A 155 -1.33 -22.15 -14.70
C ALA A 155 -2.17 -23.43 -14.81
N TYR A 156 -3.49 -23.30 -14.84
CA TYR A 156 -4.40 -24.44 -14.99
C TYR A 156 -4.19 -25.19 -16.31
N LEU A 157 -3.96 -24.46 -17.41
CA LEU A 157 -3.72 -25.04 -18.74
C LEU A 157 -2.27 -25.59 -18.91
N GLY A 158 -1.43 -25.49 -17.89
CA GLY A 158 -0.03 -25.92 -17.98
C GLY A 158 0.83 -25.09 -18.96
N ARG A 159 0.34 -23.91 -19.36
CA ARG A 159 1.09 -23.00 -20.24
C ARG A 159 1.86 -22.01 -19.38
N THR A 160 3.02 -22.42 -18.93
CA THR A 160 3.87 -21.70 -17.97
C THR A 160 5.07 -21.02 -18.63
N GLU A 161 4.86 -20.37 -19.77
CA GLU A 161 5.87 -19.64 -20.52
C GLU A 161 5.95 -18.16 -20.10
N THR A 162 6.62 -17.35 -20.91
CA THR A 162 6.83 -15.89 -20.72
C THR A 162 5.55 -15.09 -20.42
N TRP A 163 4.36 -15.60 -20.80
CA TRP A 163 3.05 -14.97 -20.53
C TRP A 163 2.73 -14.81 -19.04
N VAL A 164 3.23 -15.73 -18.21
CA VAL A 164 3.08 -15.63 -16.74
C VAL A 164 3.67 -14.32 -16.21
N LEU A 165 4.87 -13.96 -16.68
CA LEU A 165 5.51 -12.70 -16.31
C LEU A 165 4.65 -11.50 -16.73
N VAL A 166 4.08 -11.51 -17.93
CA VAL A 166 3.22 -10.41 -18.41
C VAL A 166 2.01 -10.22 -17.53
N PHE A 167 1.34 -11.31 -17.11
CA PHE A 167 0.18 -11.22 -16.22
C PHE A 167 0.55 -10.75 -14.81
N ILE A 168 1.67 -11.20 -14.27
CA ILE A 168 2.19 -10.72 -12.98
C ILE A 168 2.53 -9.23 -13.06
N LEU A 169 3.20 -8.78 -14.11
CA LEU A 169 3.51 -7.36 -14.31
C LEU A 169 2.25 -6.52 -14.50
N GLY A 170 1.25 -7.03 -15.23
CA GLY A 170 -0.05 -6.39 -15.39
C GLY A 170 -0.80 -6.21 -14.06
N TYR A 171 -0.76 -7.23 -13.21
CA TYR A 171 -1.32 -7.18 -11.86
C TYR A 171 -0.62 -6.13 -11.00
N ILE A 172 0.73 -6.15 -10.97
CA ILE A 172 1.52 -5.21 -10.17
C ILE A 172 1.36 -3.79 -10.66
N ALA A 173 1.36 -3.57 -11.97
CA ALA A 173 1.13 -2.26 -12.58
C ALA A 173 -0.26 -1.70 -12.20
N SER A 174 -1.30 -2.53 -12.29
CA SER A 174 -2.66 -2.15 -11.91
C SER A 174 -2.77 -1.81 -10.43
N PHE A 175 -2.13 -2.58 -9.55
CA PHE A 175 -2.06 -2.30 -8.12
C PHE A 175 -1.31 -1.00 -7.83
N ALA A 176 -0.11 -0.84 -8.38
CA ALA A 176 0.77 0.30 -8.12
C ALA A 176 0.20 1.62 -8.65
N LEU A 177 -0.55 1.58 -9.76
CA LEU A 177 -1.22 2.75 -10.32
C LEU A 177 -2.44 3.17 -9.50
N SER A 178 -3.08 2.25 -8.77
CA SER A 178 -4.41 2.47 -8.19
C SER A 178 -4.49 2.07 -6.71
N VAL A 179 -4.80 0.81 -6.42
CA VAL A 179 -5.16 0.32 -5.08
C VAL A 179 -4.07 0.61 -4.05
N GLY A 180 -2.79 0.50 -4.43
CA GLY A 180 -1.66 0.78 -3.56
C GLY A 180 -1.71 2.20 -2.97
N PRO A 181 -1.48 3.23 -3.76
CA PRO A 181 -1.44 4.61 -3.29
C PRO A 181 -2.81 5.18 -2.94
N VAL A 182 -3.86 4.87 -3.72
CA VAL A 182 -5.19 5.49 -3.57
C VAL A 182 -5.85 5.08 -2.25
N THR A 183 -5.64 3.86 -1.76
CA THR A 183 -6.15 3.45 -0.44
C THR A 183 -5.66 4.38 0.67
N TRP A 184 -4.39 4.74 0.68
CA TRP A 184 -3.84 5.65 1.69
C TRP A 184 -4.39 7.07 1.57
N VAL A 185 -4.61 7.54 0.34
CA VAL A 185 -5.25 8.85 0.09
C VAL A 185 -6.67 8.84 0.62
N ILE A 186 -7.47 7.82 0.30
CA ILE A 186 -8.84 7.69 0.79
C ILE A 186 -8.87 7.64 2.32
N LEU A 187 -8.01 6.83 2.95
CA LEU A 187 -7.92 6.76 4.41
C LEU A 187 -7.61 8.12 5.04
N ALA A 188 -6.73 8.91 4.42
CA ALA A 188 -6.42 10.25 4.89
C ALA A 188 -7.57 11.25 4.69
N GLU A 189 -8.42 11.05 3.69
CA GLU A 189 -9.54 11.93 3.35
C GLU A 189 -10.82 11.62 4.14
N ILE A 190 -11.13 10.33 4.36
CA ILE A 190 -12.38 9.94 5.04
C ILE A 190 -12.36 10.20 6.55
N PHE A 191 -11.17 10.20 7.17
CA PHE A 191 -11.09 10.43 8.61
C PHE A 191 -10.99 11.90 8.94
N PRO A 192 -11.85 12.42 9.87
CA PRO A 192 -11.77 13.78 10.36
C PRO A 192 -10.40 14.07 10.97
N THR A 193 -9.89 15.28 10.75
CA THR A 193 -8.55 15.69 11.20
C THR A 193 -8.31 15.44 12.68
N LYS A 194 -9.35 15.63 13.53
CA LYS A 194 -9.31 15.47 14.98
C LYS A 194 -8.88 14.07 15.44
N ILE A 195 -9.31 13.02 14.74
CA ILE A 195 -9.12 11.61 15.11
C ILE A 195 -8.36 10.81 14.04
N ARG A 196 -7.96 11.45 12.92
CA ARG A 196 -7.32 10.82 11.77
C ARG A 196 -6.13 9.96 12.16
N GLY A 197 -5.21 10.45 12.98
CA GLY A 197 -4.02 9.71 13.38
C GLY A 197 -4.35 8.38 14.07
N ARG A 198 -5.36 8.38 14.95
CA ARG A 198 -5.78 7.17 15.67
C ARG A 198 -6.54 6.21 14.77
N ALA A 199 -7.43 6.71 13.92
CA ALA A 199 -8.17 5.89 12.96
C ALA A 199 -7.23 5.22 11.95
N MET A 200 -6.27 5.97 11.40
CA MET A 200 -5.24 5.43 10.52
C MET A 200 -4.35 4.40 11.23
N ALA A 201 -3.99 4.62 12.49
CA ALA A 201 -3.21 3.65 13.26
C ALA A 201 -3.95 2.31 13.39
N ILE A 202 -5.25 2.33 13.73
CA ILE A 202 -6.08 1.13 13.82
C ILE A 202 -6.17 0.44 12.45
N ALA A 203 -6.48 1.18 11.38
CA ALA A 203 -6.55 0.64 10.04
C ALA A 203 -5.21 0.01 9.60
N THR A 204 -4.09 0.63 9.95
CA THR A 204 -2.73 0.12 9.66
C THR A 204 -2.45 -1.18 10.40
N VAL A 205 -2.83 -1.30 11.68
CA VAL A 205 -2.69 -2.56 12.44
C VAL A 205 -3.50 -3.67 11.78
N CYS A 206 -4.76 -3.41 11.43
CA CYS A 206 -5.62 -4.38 10.73
C CYS A 206 -5.03 -4.77 9.36
N LEU A 207 -4.46 -3.81 8.63
CA LEU A 207 -3.76 -4.02 7.37
C LEU A 207 -2.60 -5.02 7.52
N TRP A 208 -1.73 -4.79 8.51
CA TRP A 208 -0.57 -5.66 8.73
C TRP A 208 -0.94 -7.05 9.25
N LEU A 209 -2.00 -7.16 10.06
CA LEU A 209 -2.55 -8.46 10.45
C LEU A 209 -3.09 -9.23 9.25
N ALA A 210 -3.81 -8.55 8.34
CA ALA A 210 -4.28 -9.16 7.11
C ALA A 210 -3.10 -9.58 6.20
N ASN A 211 -2.09 -8.72 6.05
CA ASN A 211 -0.87 -9.05 5.31
C ASN A 211 -0.18 -10.30 5.87
N TYR A 212 -0.03 -10.37 7.20
CA TYR A 212 0.55 -11.55 7.86
C TYR A 212 -0.26 -12.81 7.55
N ALA A 213 -1.59 -12.75 7.70
CA ALA A 213 -2.46 -13.88 7.44
C ALA A 213 -2.34 -14.37 5.99
N VAL A 214 -2.40 -13.47 5.00
CA VAL A 214 -2.29 -13.79 3.58
C VAL A 214 -0.90 -14.38 3.26
N SER A 215 0.16 -13.76 3.76
CA SER A 215 1.54 -14.21 3.49
C SER A 215 1.85 -15.59 4.09
N GLN A 216 1.24 -15.93 5.23
CA GLN A 216 1.37 -17.27 5.83
C GLN A 216 0.51 -18.32 5.12
N THR A 217 -0.68 -17.91 4.66
CA THR A 217 -1.63 -18.85 4.02
C THR A 217 -1.16 -19.25 2.63
N PHE A 218 -0.53 -18.36 1.88
CA PHE A 218 -0.11 -18.62 0.50
C PHE A 218 0.79 -19.87 0.36
N PRO A 219 1.91 -20.04 1.11
CA PRO A 219 2.73 -21.24 1.00
C PRO A 219 2.00 -22.52 1.40
N MET A 220 1.03 -22.43 2.35
CA MET A 220 0.20 -23.57 2.74
C MET A 220 -0.75 -24.00 1.63
N MET A 221 -1.21 -23.04 0.80
CA MET A 221 -2.07 -23.31 -0.34
C MET A 221 -1.28 -23.88 -1.51
N ASP A 222 -0.11 -23.32 -1.79
CA ASP A 222 0.76 -23.73 -2.90
C ASP A 222 1.34 -25.13 -2.70
N LYS A 223 1.71 -25.51 -1.47
CA LYS A 223 2.30 -26.83 -1.12
C LYS A 223 1.28 -27.95 -0.86
N ASN A 224 -0.02 -27.69 -1.07
CA ASN A 224 -1.05 -28.70 -0.81
C ASN A 224 -1.19 -29.67 -2.00
N GLU A 225 -0.65 -30.89 -1.86
CA GLU A 225 -0.62 -31.93 -2.90
C GLU A 225 -1.98 -32.23 -3.53
N ARG A 226 -3.07 -32.26 -2.72
CA ARG A 226 -4.42 -32.50 -3.24
C ARG A 226 -4.92 -31.38 -4.14
N ARG A 227 -4.56 -30.12 -3.83
CA ARG A 227 -4.94 -28.95 -4.63
C ARG A 227 -4.06 -28.81 -5.86
N MET A 228 -2.76 -29.11 -5.75
CA MET A 228 -1.86 -29.17 -6.89
C MET A 228 -2.32 -30.19 -7.93
N ALA A 229 -2.76 -31.36 -7.51
CA ALA A 229 -3.25 -32.42 -8.42
C ALA A 229 -4.50 -32.01 -9.20
N VAL A 230 -5.35 -31.11 -8.66
CA VAL A 230 -6.61 -30.68 -9.31
C VAL A 230 -6.43 -29.37 -10.08
N PHE A 231 -5.68 -28.43 -9.53
CA PHE A 231 -5.62 -27.04 -10.01
C PHE A 231 -4.27 -26.62 -10.61
N ASN A 232 -3.27 -27.51 -10.64
CA ASN A 232 -1.98 -27.27 -11.28
C ASN A 232 -1.36 -25.89 -10.92
N HIS A 233 -1.22 -25.58 -9.60
CA HIS A 233 -0.78 -24.28 -9.06
C HIS A 233 -1.70 -23.08 -9.31
N ALA A 234 -2.85 -23.25 -9.95
CA ALA A 234 -3.79 -22.14 -10.20
C ALA A 234 -4.55 -21.66 -8.96
N PHE A 235 -4.78 -22.56 -8.00
CA PHE A 235 -5.64 -22.31 -6.83
C PHE A 235 -5.28 -21.05 -6.00
N PRO A 236 -4.01 -20.71 -5.76
CA PRO A 236 -3.67 -19.50 -5.00
C PRO A 236 -4.00 -18.19 -5.71
N PHE A 237 -4.30 -18.22 -7.02
CA PHE A 237 -4.57 -17.03 -7.84
C PHE A 237 -6.08 -16.80 -8.08
N TRP A 238 -6.94 -17.70 -7.65
CA TRP A 238 -8.41 -17.64 -7.72
C TRP A 238 -9.04 -17.56 -6.34
#